data_02dd0d333c223994e08a41045d823c5a
#
_entry.id   02dd0d333c223994e08a41045d823c5a
#
_cell.length_a   1.000
_cell.length_b   1.000
_cell.length_c   1.000
_cell.angle_alpha   90.00
_cell.angle_beta   90.00
_cell.angle_gamma   90.00
#
_symmetry.space_group_name_H-M   'P 1'
#
loop_
_entity.id
_entity.type
_entity.pdbx_description
1 polymer ?
#
loop_
_entity_poly.entity_id
_entity_poly.type
_entity_poly.pdbx_seq_one_letter_code
_entity_poly.pdbx_strand_id
1 'polypeptide(L)'
;MLKYKNVVFDFGNVIATFDEDYILGKFCDSPEDLELLRSAVFYNWAQLDEGTADYDTSIQHAKTLVPERLHDNVTDFFRNWHKYLQPIEEIWSLIRKLKENGASVYILSNAPTHFADHADFYEIVQEFDGIVFSAPIVMAKPKPEIYHHLFDTYHLKPEDSFFIDDKPENIAAGQALGMDGYI
;
A
#
# COMPACT_ATOMS: atom_id res chain seq x y z
N MET A 1 -1.42 30.68 -0.15
CA MET A 1 -1.12 29.86 1.05
C MET A 1 -1.95 28.59 0.95
N LEU A 2 -1.33 27.43 1.08
CA LEU A 2 -2.06 26.15 1.03
C LEU A 2 -3.06 26.08 2.19
N LYS A 3 -4.25 25.49 1.95
CA LYS A 3 -5.26 25.27 3.01
C LYS A 3 -4.74 24.26 4.04
N TYR A 4 -4.08 23.20 3.57
CA TYR A 4 -3.48 22.16 4.40
C TYR A 4 -1.96 22.22 4.30
N LYS A 5 -1.28 21.98 5.41
CA LYS A 5 0.19 21.94 5.48
C LYS A 5 0.73 20.56 5.16
N ASN A 6 -0.05 19.53 5.47
CA ASN A 6 0.32 18.14 5.32
C ASN A 6 -0.65 17.46 4.35
N VAL A 7 -0.12 16.70 3.40
CA VAL A 7 -0.92 15.87 2.51
C VAL A 7 -0.47 14.43 2.67
N VAL A 8 -1.41 13.59 3.04
CA VAL A 8 -1.20 12.15 3.29
C VAL A 8 -1.77 11.38 2.10
N PHE A 9 -1.02 10.40 1.60
CA PHE A 9 -1.41 9.58 0.46
C PHE A 9 -1.46 8.11 0.84
N ASP A 10 -2.48 7.38 0.41
CA ASP A 10 -2.36 5.94 0.27
C ASP A 10 -1.37 5.60 -0.86
N PHE A 11 -0.89 4.36 -0.92
CA PHE A 11 0.01 3.92 -1.99
C PHE A 11 -0.76 3.23 -3.12
N GLY A 12 -1.44 2.13 -2.82
CA GLY A 12 -2.18 1.34 -3.81
C GLY A 12 -3.35 2.11 -4.39
N ASN A 13 -3.48 2.12 -5.73
CA ASN A 13 -4.51 2.83 -6.48
C ASN A 13 -4.55 4.36 -6.27
N VAL A 14 -3.56 4.91 -5.55
CA VAL A 14 -3.35 6.36 -5.41
C VAL A 14 -1.99 6.76 -5.97
N ILE A 15 -0.88 6.27 -5.41
CA ILE A 15 0.48 6.56 -5.91
C ILE A 15 0.84 5.65 -7.09
N ALA A 16 0.42 4.38 -7.03
CA ALA A 16 0.61 3.39 -8.08
C ALA A 16 -0.58 2.44 -8.17
N THR A 17 -1.00 2.08 -9.37
CA THR A 17 -2.11 1.16 -9.60
C THR A 17 -1.74 -0.26 -9.17
N PHE A 18 -2.57 -0.88 -8.35
CA PHE A 18 -2.52 -2.29 -7.99
C PHE A 18 -3.53 -3.05 -8.87
N ASP A 19 -3.09 -3.47 -10.05
CA ASP A 19 -3.89 -4.25 -10.99
C ASP A 19 -3.49 -5.73 -10.86
N GLU A 20 -4.36 -6.52 -10.20
CA GLU A 20 -4.11 -7.94 -9.96
C GLU A 20 -3.88 -8.72 -11.25
N ASP A 21 -4.66 -8.48 -12.30
CA ASP A 21 -4.55 -9.17 -13.57
C ASP A 21 -3.22 -8.89 -14.25
N TYR A 22 -2.84 -7.62 -14.26
CA TYR A 22 -1.55 -7.19 -14.82
C TYR A 22 -0.37 -7.78 -14.04
N ILE A 23 -0.44 -7.74 -12.70
CA ILE A 23 0.64 -8.27 -11.84
C ILE A 23 0.75 -9.79 -12.01
N LEU A 24 -0.37 -10.52 -11.89
CA LEU A 24 -0.39 -11.98 -12.04
C LEU A 24 0.10 -12.44 -13.42
N GLY A 25 -0.23 -11.69 -14.48
CA GLY A 25 0.23 -11.95 -15.85
C GLY A 25 1.74 -11.82 -16.05
N LYS A 26 2.50 -11.33 -15.04
CA LYS A 26 3.97 -11.36 -15.05
C LYS A 26 4.53 -12.70 -14.59
N PHE A 27 3.71 -13.53 -13.98
CA PHE A 27 4.12 -14.78 -13.34
C PHE A 27 3.49 -16.02 -13.98
N CYS A 28 2.47 -15.85 -14.81
CA CYS A 28 1.78 -16.96 -15.45
C CYS A 28 1.06 -16.50 -16.72
N ASP A 29 1.16 -17.27 -17.81
CA ASP A 29 0.56 -16.95 -19.12
C ASP A 29 -0.75 -17.69 -19.38
N SER A 30 -1.01 -18.80 -18.68
CA SER A 30 -2.22 -19.61 -18.87
C SER A 30 -3.40 -19.02 -18.07
N PRO A 31 -4.56 -18.72 -18.68
CA PRO A 31 -5.73 -18.24 -17.95
C PRO A 31 -6.19 -19.17 -16.82
N GLU A 32 -6.09 -20.49 -17.01
CA GLU A 32 -6.43 -21.48 -15.98
C GLU A 32 -5.46 -21.40 -14.79
N ASP A 33 -4.17 -21.28 -15.07
CA ASP A 33 -3.14 -21.19 -14.04
C ASP A 33 -3.16 -19.82 -13.32
N LEU A 34 -3.57 -18.75 -14.01
CA LEU A 34 -3.77 -17.44 -13.39
C LEU A 34 -4.83 -17.49 -12.27
N GLU A 35 -5.96 -18.17 -12.48
CA GLU A 35 -7.01 -18.31 -11.46
C GLU A 35 -6.54 -19.13 -10.26
N LEU A 36 -5.76 -20.19 -10.52
CA LEU A 36 -5.15 -20.99 -9.45
C LEU A 36 -4.15 -20.13 -8.65
N LEU A 37 -3.28 -19.42 -9.35
CA LEU A 37 -2.29 -18.54 -8.73
C LEU A 37 -2.96 -17.43 -7.92
N ARG A 38 -3.97 -16.74 -8.49
CA ARG A 38 -4.77 -15.71 -7.82
C ARG A 38 -5.32 -16.22 -6.49
N SER A 39 -6.04 -17.32 -6.54
CA SER A 39 -6.67 -17.91 -5.35
C SER A 39 -5.65 -18.27 -4.28
N ALA A 40 -4.46 -18.70 -4.69
CA ALA A 40 -3.40 -19.12 -3.77
C ALA A 40 -2.66 -17.93 -3.15
N VAL A 41 -2.31 -16.89 -3.93
CA VAL A 41 -1.48 -15.81 -3.43
C VAL A 41 -2.28 -14.77 -2.62
N PHE A 42 -3.56 -14.62 -2.92
CA PHE A 42 -4.44 -13.66 -2.22
C PHE A 42 -5.26 -14.26 -1.08
N TYR A 43 -5.12 -15.55 -0.74
CA TYR A 43 -5.96 -16.23 0.25
C TYR A 43 -5.95 -15.57 1.64
N ASN A 44 -4.86 -14.93 2.01
CA ASN A 44 -4.70 -14.24 3.30
C ASN A 44 -4.05 -12.85 3.17
N TRP A 45 -4.26 -12.19 2.03
CA TRP A 45 -3.62 -10.91 1.74
C TRP A 45 -3.94 -9.83 2.79
N ALA A 46 -5.18 -9.78 3.27
CA ALA A 46 -5.58 -8.86 4.33
C ALA A 46 -4.77 -9.06 5.62
N GLN A 47 -4.46 -10.30 5.99
CA GLN A 47 -3.64 -10.60 7.16
C GLN A 47 -2.15 -10.22 6.94
N LEU A 48 -1.67 -10.32 5.71
CA LEU A 48 -0.32 -9.82 5.34
C LEU A 48 -0.27 -8.30 5.46
N ASP A 49 -1.29 -7.59 4.96
CA ASP A 49 -1.40 -6.13 5.09
C ASP A 49 -1.54 -5.68 6.55
N GLU A 50 -2.23 -6.47 7.39
CA GLU A 50 -2.35 -6.21 8.83
C GLU A 50 -1.08 -6.56 9.63
N GLY A 51 -0.12 -7.29 9.04
CA GLY A 51 1.05 -7.80 9.74
C GLY A 51 0.76 -8.94 10.72
N THR A 52 -0.40 -9.58 10.61
CA THR A 52 -0.84 -10.69 11.47
C THR A 52 -0.50 -12.06 10.89
N ALA A 53 -0.10 -12.13 9.62
CA ALA A 53 0.38 -13.34 8.97
C ALA A 53 1.88 -13.23 8.65
N ASP A 54 2.60 -14.34 8.85
CA ASP A 54 4.00 -14.47 8.48
C ASP A 54 4.14 -14.70 6.96
N TYR A 55 5.05 -13.95 6.33
CA TYR A 55 5.19 -13.93 4.87
C TYR A 55 5.70 -15.26 4.32
N ASP A 56 6.73 -15.86 4.93
CA ASP A 56 7.29 -17.13 4.48
C ASP A 56 6.31 -18.28 4.69
N THR A 57 5.59 -18.29 5.82
CA THR A 57 4.53 -19.25 6.09
C THR A 57 3.40 -19.14 5.06
N SER A 58 3.05 -17.92 4.65
CA SER A 58 2.04 -17.67 3.61
C SER A 58 2.47 -18.22 2.25
N ILE A 59 3.74 -18.07 1.87
CA ILE A 59 4.30 -18.68 0.65
C ILE A 59 4.18 -20.22 0.70
N GLN A 60 4.57 -20.85 1.81
CA GLN A 60 4.50 -22.31 1.94
C GLN A 60 3.05 -22.81 1.87
N HIS A 61 2.12 -22.10 2.50
CA HIS A 61 0.71 -22.45 2.44
C HIS A 61 0.14 -22.27 1.02
N ALA A 62 0.43 -21.16 0.36
CA ALA A 62 -0.02 -20.89 -1.02
C ALA A 62 0.41 -22.01 -1.99
N LYS A 63 1.61 -22.57 -1.82
CA LYS A 63 2.07 -23.74 -2.59
C LYS A 63 1.19 -24.96 -2.39
N THR A 64 0.59 -25.16 -1.23
CA THR A 64 -0.32 -26.30 -1.01
C THR A 64 -1.66 -26.15 -1.71
N LEU A 65 -2.00 -24.95 -2.17
CA LEU A 65 -3.26 -24.65 -2.85
C LEU A 65 -3.18 -24.78 -4.38
N VAL A 66 -1.98 -25.02 -4.92
CA VAL A 66 -1.75 -25.13 -6.37
C VAL A 66 -0.98 -26.42 -6.70
N PRO A 67 -1.09 -26.91 -7.96
CA PRO A 67 -0.24 -28.01 -8.43
C PRO A 67 1.26 -27.69 -8.33
N GLU A 68 2.09 -28.72 -8.12
CA GLU A 68 3.55 -28.58 -7.94
C GLU A 68 4.23 -27.75 -9.04
N ARG A 69 3.75 -27.87 -10.29
CA ARG A 69 4.25 -27.08 -11.44
C ARG A 69 4.12 -25.55 -11.26
N LEU A 70 3.28 -25.07 -10.35
CA LEU A 70 3.10 -23.65 -10.05
C LEU A 70 3.82 -23.18 -8.78
N HIS A 71 4.56 -24.05 -8.10
CA HIS A 71 5.26 -23.68 -6.86
C HIS A 71 6.32 -22.59 -7.08
N ASP A 72 7.01 -22.62 -8.23
CA ASP A 72 7.98 -21.58 -8.57
C ASP A 72 7.28 -20.25 -8.89
N ASN A 73 6.14 -20.28 -9.59
CA ASN A 73 5.33 -19.10 -9.88
C ASN A 73 4.82 -18.44 -8.59
N VAL A 74 4.36 -19.23 -7.61
CA VAL A 74 3.97 -18.72 -6.28
C VAL A 74 5.14 -18.03 -5.60
N THR A 75 6.32 -18.69 -5.57
CA THR A 75 7.50 -18.11 -4.93
C THR A 75 7.95 -16.83 -5.62
N ASP A 76 7.94 -16.83 -6.94
CA ASP A 76 8.36 -15.68 -7.74
C ASP A 76 7.39 -14.51 -7.59
N PHE A 77 6.07 -14.77 -7.55
CA PHE A 77 5.06 -13.76 -7.24
C PHE A 77 5.38 -13.10 -5.90
N PHE A 78 5.43 -13.84 -4.81
CA PHE A 78 5.63 -13.26 -3.48
C PHE A 78 6.94 -12.46 -3.37
N ARG A 79 7.99 -12.83 -4.08
CA ARG A 79 9.27 -12.13 -4.08
C ARG A 79 9.29 -10.87 -4.94
N ASN A 80 8.47 -10.79 -5.99
CA ASN A 80 8.65 -9.80 -7.04
C ASN A 80 7.41 -8.99 -7.39
N TRP A 81 6.21 -9.29 -6.87
CA TRP A 81 4.97 -8.59 -7.21
C TRP A 81 5.07 -7.07 -7.03
N HIS A 82 5.78 -6.62 -5.98
CA HIS A 82 5.98 -5.22 -5.66
C HIS A 82 6.64 -4.40 -6.79
N LYS A 83 7.30 -5.04 -7.75
CA LYS A 83 7.95 -4.38 -8.88
C LYS A 83 6.99 -4.03 -10.03
N TYR A 84 5.77 -4.53 -9.97
CA TYR A 84 4.81 -4.44 -11.09
C TYR A 84 3.60 -3.56 -10.80
N LEU A 85 3.61 -2.78 -9.71
CA LEU A 85 2.65 -1.70 -9.58
C LEU A 85 2.97 -0.62 -10.60
N GLN A 86 1.93 -0.07 -11.23
CA GLN A 86 2.11 0.91 -12.29
C GLN A 86 2.02 2.34 -11.73
N PRO A 87 3.07 3.16 -11.84
CA PRO A 87 3.05 4.55 -11.39
C PRO A 87 1.87 5.36 -11.95
N ILE A 88 1.23 6.18 -11.11
CA ILE A 88 0.22 7.16 -11.55
C ILE A 88 0.94 8.50 -11.67
N GLU A 89 1.43 8.79 -12.87
CA GLU A 89 2.32 9.93 -13.17
C GLU A 89 1.72 11.29 -12.80
N GLU A 90 0.39 11.43 -12.90
CA GLU A 90 -0.32 12.65 -12.50
C GLU A 90 -0.21 12.89 -10.99
N ILE A 91 -0.29 11.81 -10.19
CA ILE A 91 -0.13 11.89 -8.73
C ILE A 91 1.33 12.16 -8.37
N TRP A 92 2.29 11.53 -9.04
CA TRP A 92 3.70 11.82 -8.83
C TRP A 92 4.02 13.29 -9.11
N SER A 93 3.46 13.84 -10.20
CA SER A 93 3.58 15.26 -10.53
C SER A 93 2.92 16.17 -9.48
N LEU A 94 1.76 15.75 -8.94
CA LEU A 94 1.07 16.47 -7.86
C LEU A 94 1.92 16.48 -6.58
N ILE A 95 2.51 15.35 -6.18
CA ILE A 95 3.36 15.24 -4.99
C ILE A 95 4.52 16.23 -5.09
N ARG A 96 5.24 16.24 -6.22
CA ARG A 96 6.36 17.17 -6.44
C ARG A 96 5.92 18.64 -6.35
N LYS A 97 4.78 18.99 -7.00
CA LYS A 97 4.22 20.35 -6.94
C LYS A 97 3.80 20.76 -5.52
N LEU A 98 3.25 19.85 -4.73
CA LEU A 98 2.90 20.13 -3.32
C LEU A 98 4.14 20.48 -2.52
N LYS A 99 5.22 19.72 -2.67
CA LYS A 99 6.52 20.00 -2.01
C LYS A 99 7.12 21.34 -2.46
N GLU A 100 7.13 21.62 -3.76
CA GLU A 100 7.59 22.92 -4.30
C GLU A 100 6.80 24.10 -3.72
N ASN A 101 5.53 23.90 -3.35
CA ASN A 101 4.68 24.90 -2.73
C ASN A 101 4.74 24.89 -1.18
N GLY A 102 5.64 24.09 -0.59
CA GLY A 102 5.91 24.08 0.84
C GLY A 102 4.97 23.20 1.67
N ALA A 103 4.24 22.26 1.06
CA ALA A 103 3.55 21.21 1.78
C ALA A 103 4.53 20.11 2.22
N SER A 104 4.26 19.50 3.36
CA SER A 104 4.84 18.21 3.73
C SER A 104 3.96 17.07 3.20
N VAL A 105 4.57 15.99 2.71
CA VAL A 105 3.87 14.85 2.13
C VAL A 105 4.19 13.56 2.88
N TYR A 106 3.18 12.72 3.10
CA TYR A 106 3.29 11.51 3.90
C TYR A 106 2.61 10.32 3.20
N ILE A 107 3.10 9.11 3.44
CA ILE A 107 2.41 7.87 3.06
C ILE A 107 1.75 7.27 4.31
N LEU A 108 0.49 6.84 4.15
CA LEU A 108 -0.26 6.03 5.11
C LEU A 108 -0.95 4.89 4.36
N SER A 109 -0.35 3.71 4.32
CA SER A 109 -0.83 2.62 3.47
C SER A 109 -0.90 1.28 4.18
N ASN A 110 -1.97 0.51 3.88
CA ASN A 110 -2.02 -0.90 4.24
C ASN A 110 -1.19 -1.68 3.23
N ALA A 111 -0.10 -2.27 3.70
CA ALA A 111 0.82 -3.03 2.85
C ALA A 111 1.61 -4.07 3.67
N PRO A 112 1.92 -5.24 3.06
CA PRO A 112 2.73 -6.26 3.70
C PRO A 112 4.14 -5.77 4.05
N THR A 113 4.77 -6.37 5.06
CA THR A 113 6.16 -6.06 5.44
C THR A 113 7.10 -6.14 4.25
N HIS A 114 6.92 -7.14 3.38
CA HIS A 114 7.74 -7.26 2.18
C HIS A 114 7.68 -6.02 1.27
N PHE A 115 6.49 -5.41 1.10
CA PHE A 115 6.36 -4.16 0.35
C PHE A 115 7.04 -3.00 1.08
N ALA A 116 6.84 -2.89 2.39
CA ALA A 116 7.46 -1.86 3.21
C ALA A 116 9.00 -1.87 3.10
N ASP A 117 9.60 -3.07 3.07
CA ASP A 117 11.04 -3.28 2.96
C ASP A 117 11.61 -2.96 1.56
N HIS A 118 10.75 -2.88 0.53
CA HIS A 118 11.14 -2.68 -0.88
C HIS A 118 10.46 -1.47 -1.53
N ALA A 119 9.79 -0.61 -0.77
CA ALA A 119 9.05 0.53 -1.31
C ALA A 119 9.97 1.55 -2.00
N ASP A 120 11.24 1.60 -1.65
CA ASP A 120 12.29 2.40 -2.28
C ASP A 120 12.55 2.03 -3.75
N PHE A 121 12.05 0.89 -4.23
CA PHE A 121 12.00 0.58 -5.66
C PHE A 121 11.30 1.67 -6.48
N TYR A 122 10.33 2.37 -5.87
CA TYR A 122 9.65 3.51 -6.48
C TYR A 122 10.33 4.81 -6.07
N GLU A 123 11.00 5.49 -7.00
CA GLU A 123 11.76 6.72 -6.74
C GLU A 123 10.94 7.81 -6.03
N ILE A 124 9.62 7.87 -6.29
CA ILE A 124 8.72 8.85 -5.68
C ILE A 124 8.69 8.75 -4.14
N VAL A 125 9.00 7.58 -3.59
CA VAL A 125 9.03 7.35 -2.13
C VAL A 125 10.06 8.26 -1.45
N GLN A 126 11.12 8.64 -2.18
CA GLN A 126 12.15 9.56 -1.68
C GLN A 126 11.65 11.00 -1.50
N GLU A 127 10.52 11.36 -2.09
CA GLU A 127 9.91 12.69 -1.93
C GLU A 127 9.17 12.86 -0.60
N PHE A 128 8.81 11.76 0.08
CA PHE A 128 7.97 11.81 1.27
C PHE A 128 8.75 12.16 2.53
N ASP A 129 8.14 13.03 3.35
CA ASP A 129 8.69 13.49 4.62
C ASP A 129 8.46 12.47 5.76
N GLY A 130 7.55 11.50 5.53
CA GLY A 130 7.30 10.40 6.44
C GLY A 130 6.45 9.30 5.81
N ILE A 131 6.64 8.07 6.29
CA ILE A 131 6.02 6.88 5.74
C ILE A 131 5.53 5.99 6.88
N VAL A 132 4.27 5.55 6.78
CA VAL A 132 3.66 4.57 7.66
C VAL A 132 3.06 3.45 6.82
N PHE A 133 3.59 2.25 6.94
CA PHE A 133 3.01 1.00 6.43
C PHE A 133 2.44 0.17 7.58
N SER A 134 1.29 -0.45 7.35
CA SER A 134 0.51 -1.15 8.37
C SER A 134 1.20 -2.37 8.97
N ALA A 135 1.73 -3.28 8.13
CA ALA A 135 2.23 -4.57 8.60
C ALA A 135 3.41 -4.46 9.59
N PRO A 136 4.44 -3.61 9.36
CA PRO A 136 5.56 -3.48 10.30
C PRO A 136 5.16 -3.05 11.72
N ILE A 137 4.05 -2.33 11.85
CA ILE A 137 3.56 -1.80 13.14
C ILE A 137 2.30 -2.53 13.65
N VAL A 138 1.79 -3.50 12.88
CA VAL A 138 0.58 -4.29 13.19
C VAL A 138 -0.63 -3.38 13.47
N MET A 139 -0.77 -2.30 12.71
CA MET A 139 -1.88 -1.35 12.76
C MET A 139 -2.35 -1.08 11.33
N ALA A 140 -3.64 -1.20 11.06
CA ALA A 140 -4.16 -1.07 9.69
C ALA A 140 -5.35 -0.11 9.60
N LYS A 141 -5.45 0.63 8.50
CA LYS A 141 -6.66 1.38 8.14
C LYS A 141 -7.83 0.41 7.96
N PRO A 142 -9.05 0.77 8.33
CA PRO A 142 -9.52 2.06 8.85
C PRO A 142 -9.48 2.20 10.38
N LYS A 143 -8.76 1.34 11.11
CA LYS A 143 -8.66 1.41 12.58
C LYS A 143 -7.98 2.73 13.00
N PRO A 144 -8.50 3.44 14.03
CA PRO A 144 -7.98 4.76 14.40
C PRO A 144 -6.52 4.76 14.88
N GLU A 145 -6.02 3.62 15.35
CA GLU A 145 -4.66 3.49 15.91
C GLU A 145 -3.57 3.86 14.90
N ILE A 146 -3.72 3.49 13.62
CA ILE A 146 -2.71 3.80 12.59
C ILE A 146 -2.67 5.31 12.27
N TYR A 147 -3.82 6.00 12.33
CA TYR A 147 -3.88 7.45 12.15
C TYR A 147 -3.24 8.18 13.31
N HIS A 148 -3.53 7.76 14.56
CA HIS A 148 -2.85 8.30 15.74
C HIS A 148 -1.35 8.06 15.67
N HIS A 149 -0.92 6.88 15.24
CA HIS A 149 0.51 6.59 15.05
C HIS A 149 1.15 7.57 14.05
N LEU A 150 0.50 7.84 12.91
CA LEU A 150 0.97 8.83 11.94
C LEU A 150 1.08 10.23 12.58
N PHE A 151 0.02 10.68 13.26
CA PHE A 151 -0.03 12.01 13.88
C PHE A 151 1.05 12.16 14.95
N ASP A 152 1.22 11.18 15.81
CA ASP A 152 2.18 11.21 16.92
C ASP A 152 3.62 11.14 16.40
N THR A 153 3.91 10.25 15.43
CA THR A 153 5.25 10.03 14.89
C THR A 153 5.80 11.28 14.19
N TYR A 154 4.96 11.95 13.41
CA TYR A 154 5.36 13.11 12.61
C TYR A 154 4.85 14.45 13.17
N HIS A 155 4.26 14.45 14.38
CA HIS A 155 3.73 15.62 15.06
C HIS A 155 2.71 16.39 14.21
N LEU A 156 1.84 15.67 13.49
CA LEU A 156 0.84 16.23 12.61
C LEU A 156 -0.40 16.66 13.42
N LYS A 157 -0.99 17.77 13.01
CA LYS A 157 -2.31 18.16 13.45
C LYS A 157 -3.34 17.67 12.43
N PRO A 158 -4.35 16.88 12.82
CA PRO A 158 -5.38 16.41 11.92
C PRO A 158 -6.02 17.54 11.09
N GLU A 159 -6.35 18.67 11.73
CA GLU A 159 -6.98 19.82 11.09
C GLU A 159 -6.10 20.56 10.05
N ASP A 160 -4.78 20.37 10.11
CA ASP A 160 -3.80 20.89 9.15
C ASP A 160 -3.47 19.86 8.04
N SER A 161 -4.13 18.68 8.05
CA SER A 161 -3.79 17.52 7.21
C SER A 161 -4.94 17.15 6.27
N PHE A 162 -4.59 16.66 5.07
CA PHE A 162 -5.52 16.20 4.03
C PHE A 162 -5.14 14.83 3.53
N PHE A 163 -6.07 13.87 3.54
CA PHE A 163 -5.83 12.48 3.17
C PHE A 163 -6.43 12.14 1.80
N ILE A 164 -5.68 11.42 0.97
CA ILE A 164 -6.10 10.90 -0.33
C ILE A 164 -5.99 9.38 -0.29
N ASP A 165 -7.12 8.69 -0.47
CA ASP A 165 -7.22 7.24 -0.36
C ASP A 165 -8.38 6.76 -1.24
N ASP A 166 -8.25 5.64 -1.94
CA ASP A 166 -9.26 5.08 -2.84
C ASP A 166 -10.43 4.42 -2.10
N LYS A 167 -10.32 4.21 -0.76
CA LYS A 167 -11.34 3.57 0.06
C LYS A 167 -12.13 4.56 0.92
N PRO A 168 -13.47 4.67 0.70
CA PRO A 168 -14.32 5.59 1.48
C PRO A 168 -14.23 5.38 2.98
N GLU A 169 -14.09 4.14 3.45
CA GLU A 169 -13.98 3.82 4.88
C GLU A 169 -12.70 4.38 5.51
N ASN A 170 -11.60 4.44 4.77
CA ASN A 170 -10.35 5.03 5.24
C ASN A 170 -10.48 6.54 5.37
N ILE A 171 -11.09 7.18 4.37
CA ILE A 171 -11.37 8.63 4.43
C ILE A 171 -12.30 8.96 5.59
N ALA A 172 -13.39 8.19 5.78
CA ALA A 172 -14.32 8.40 6.89
C ALA A 172 -13.65 8.27 8.26
N ALA A 173 -12.73 7.31 8.42
CA ALA A 173 -11.97 7.14 9.66
C ALA A 173 -11.05 8.34 9.93
N GLY A 174 -10.34 8.86 8.91
CA GLY A 174 -9.53 10.08 9.04
C GLY A 174 -10.35 11.29 9.41
N GLN A 175 -11.51 11.46 8.77
CA GLN A 175 -12.45 12.56 9.05
C GLN A 175 -13.00 12.51 10.48
N ALA A 176 -13.29 11.33 11.01
CA ALA A 176 -13.73 11.15 12.39
C ALA A 176 -12.67 11.62 13.41
N LEU A 177 -11.40 11.66 13.01
CA LEU A 177 -10.28 12.15 13.81
C LEU A 177 -9.91 13.62 13.50
N GLY A 178 -10.65 14.28 12.62
CA GLY A 178 -10.45 15.69 12.27
C GLY A 178 -9.53 15.95 11.07
N MET A 179 -9.04 14.91 10.38
CA MET A 179 -8.27 15.03 9.14
C MET A 179 -9.24 15.07 7.96
N ASP A 180 -9.21 16.12 7.15
CA ASP A 180 -10.02 16.20 5.92
C ASP A 180 -9.49 15.22 4.85
N GLY A 181 -10.30 14.87 3.85
CA GLY A 181 -9.84 13.92 2.83
C GLY A 181 -10.76 13.80 1.62
N TYR A 182 -10.25 13.11 0.60
CA TYR A 182 -10.91 12.88 -0.68
C TYR A 182 -10.59 11.50 -1.23
N ILE A 183 -11.58 10.90 -1.92
CA ILE A 183 -11.45 9.59 -2.60
C ILE A 183 -10.86 9.78 -3.99
#